data_866b5646956e33b11b6085a085cfc136
#
_entry.id   866b5646956e33b11b6085a085cfc136
#
_cell.length_a   1.000
_cell.length_b   1.000
_cell.length_c   1.000
_cell.angle_alpha   90.00
_cell.angle_beta   90.00
_cell.angle_gamma   90.00
#
_symmetry.space_group_name_H-M   'P 1'
#
loop_
_entity.id
_entity.type
_entity.pdbx_description
1 polymer ?
#
loop_
_entity_poly.entity_id
_entity_poly.type
_entity_poly.pdbx_seq_one_letter_code
_entity_poly.pdbx_strand_id
1 'polypeptide(L)'
;MYLFGASGHGKVIKEILNVNDVEVEAFVDDNLNVNECGGRPVLHDATGLSPMIVSIGVNRIRKMIVERLKANNPAIEFATAIHPSAVVSTSAKIGEGTVIMAGAVINADAVIGNHCIVNTGATVDHDCVVEDYCHVAPGVHISGATHVGEGTWIGVGSCVI
;
A
#
# COMPACT_ATOMS: atom_id res chain seq x y z
N MET A 1 -14.44 0.04 -5.25
CA MET A 1 -13.20 0.11 -4.45
C MET A 1 -13.12 1.44 -3.74
N TYR A 2 -12.73 1.45 -2.45
CA TYR A 2 -12.59 2.67 -1.66
C TYR A 2 -11.14 2.89 -1.22
N LEU A 3 -10.71 4.16 -1.13
CA LEU A 3 -9.37 4.52 -0.67
C LEU A 3 -9.47 5.38 0.58
N PHE A 4 -8.91 4.94 1.72
CA PHE A 4 -8.84 5.75 2.92
C PHE A 4 -7.56 6.59 2.91
N GLY A 5 -7.70 7.91 2.80
CA GLY A 5 -6.62 8.90 2.68
C GLY A 5 -6.70 9.66 1.35
N ALA A 6 -7.32 10.83 1.36
CA ALA A 6 -7.54 11.69 0.19
C ALA A 6 -6.35 12.63 -0.04
N SER A 7 -5.20 12.09 -0.43
CA SER A 7 -3.95 12.85 -0.59
C SER A 7 -3.17 12.45 -1.85
N GLY A 8 -1.97 12.99 -2.04
CA GLY A 8 -1.10 12.66 -3.17
C GLY A 8 -0.83 11.17 -3.32
N HIS A 9 -0.58 10.46 -2.20
CA HIS A 9 -0.38 9.01 -2.23
C HIS A 9 -1.63 8.25 -2.69
N GLY A 10 -2.80 8.68 -2.22
CA GLY A 10 -4.08 8.12 -2.68
C GLY A 10 -4.32 8.31 -4.17
N LYS A 11 -3.90 9.43 -4.76
CA LYS A 11 -4.00 9.66 -6.22
C LYS A 11 -3.17 8.64 -7.00
N VAL A 12 -1.94 8.35 -6.55
CA VAL A 12 -1.07 7.34 -7.19
C VAL A 12 -1.71 5.96 -7.12
N ILE A 13 -2.25 5.57 -5.96
CA ILE A 13 -2.92 4.26 -5.81
C ILE A 13 -4.17 4.18 -6.70
N LYS A 14 -4.95 5.27 -6.80
CA LYS A 14 -6.09 5.34 -7.73
C LYS A 14 -5.65 5.09 -9.18
N GLU A 15 -4.53 5.65 -9.63
CA GLU A 15 -3.99 5.41 -10.96
C GLU A 15 -3.60 3.94 -11.16
N ILE A 16 -2.97 3.31 -10.16
CA ILE A 16 -2.66 1.87 -10.18
C ILE A 16 -3.93 1.03 -10.34
N LEU A 17 -4.98 1.36 -9.61
CA LEU A 17 -6.25 0.65 -9.70
C LEU A 17 -6.90 0.86 -11.08
N ASN A 18 -6.89 2.09 -11.60
CA ASN A 18 -7.46 2.40 -12.91
C ASN A 18 -6.79 1.64 -14.06
N VAL A 19 -5.45 1.51 -14.05
CA VAL A 19 -4.74 0.72 -15.09
C VAL A 19 -4.93 -0.78 -14.95
N ASN A 20 -5.53 -1.25 -13.85
CA ASN A 20 -5.98 -2.62 -13.62
C ASN A 20 -7.50 -2.78 -13.83
N ASP A 21 -8.16 -1.81 -14.45
CA ASP A 21 -9.61 -1.78 -14.67
C ASP A 21 -10.44 -1.85 -13.37
N VAL A 22 -9.88 -1.40 -12.25
CA VAL A 22 -10.56 -1.33 -10.96
C VAL A 22 -11.00 0.11 -10.69
N GLU A 23 -12.30 0.35 -10.68
CA GLU A 23 -12.85 1.67 -10.41
C GLU A 23 -12.78 2.04 -8.93
N VAL A 24 -12.24 3.24 -8.64
CA VAL A 24 -12.33 3.86 -7.31
C VAL A 24 -13.62 4.65 -7.25
N GLU A 25 -14.55 4.25 -6.39
CA GLU A 25 -15.85 4.90 -6.21
C GLU A 25 -15.72 6.22 -5.44
N ALA A 26 -15.00 6.17 -4.32
CA ALA A 26 -14.75 7.34 -3.48
C ALA A 26 -13.45 7.19 -2.68
N PHE A 27 -12.94 8.33 -2.23
CA PHE A 27 -12.00 8.38 -1.12
C PHE A 27 -12.76 8.48 0.21
N VAL A 28 -12.08 8.12 1.30
CA VAL A 28 -12.53 8.40 2.67
C VAL A 28 -11.42 9.18 3.37
N ASP A 29 -11.79 10.22 4.10
CA ASP A 29 -10.80 11.01 4.87
C ASP A 29 -11.46 11.62 6.11
N ASP A 30 -10.71 11.66 7.23
CA ASP A 30 -11.16 12.26 8.47
C ASP A 30 -11.19 13.81 8.40
N ASN A 31 -10.51 14.41 7.41
CA ASN A 31 -10.50 15.86 7.20
C ASN A 31 -11.77 16.34 6.48
N LEU A 32 -12.71 16.87 7.24
CA LEU A 32 -14.01 17.36 6.76
C LEU A 32 -13.92 18.50 5.72
N ASN A 33 -12.75 19.11 5.53
CA ASN A 33 -12.56 20.18 4.54
C ASN A 33 -12.18 19.65 3.15
N VAL A 34 -11.93 18.34 2.99
CA VAL A 34 -11.57 17.74 1.70
C VAL A 34 -12.80 17.02 1.14
N ASN A 35 -13.38 17.57 0.09
CA ASN A 35 -14.61 17.03 -0.51
C ASN A 35 -14.39 16.30 -1.84
N GLU A 36 -13.20 16.46 -2.43
CA GLU A 36 -12.80 15.81 -3.69
C GLU A 36 -11.31 15.45 -3.67
N CYS A 37 -10.98 14.30 -4.28
CA CYS A 37 -9.60 13.89 -4.53
C CYS A 37 -9.50 13.14 -5.86
N GLY A 38 -8.66 13.62 -6.76
CA GLY A 38 -8.40 12.95 -8.03
C GLY A 38 -9.65 12.71 -8.89
N GLY A 39 -10.62 13.62 -8.87
CA GLY A 39 -11.88 13.54 -9.62
C GLY A 39 -12.90 12.57 -9.00
N ARG A 40 -12.73 12.20 -7.73
CA ARG A 40 -13.67 11.36 -6.98
C ARG A 40 -14.13 12.05 -5.70
N PRO A 41 -15.36 11.80 -5.25
CA PRO A 41 -15.85 12.36 -4.00
C PRO A 41 -15.05 11.84 -2.80
N VAL A 42 -15.01 12.65 -1.73
CA VAL A 42 -14.46 12.24 -0.43
C VAL A 42 -15.59 12.10 0.56
N LEU A 43 -15.71 10.90 1.12
CA LEU A 43 -16.65 10.56 2.18
C LEU A 43 -15.96 10.73 3.55
N HIS A 44 -16.74 10.98 4.58
CA HIS A 44 -16.22 11.18 5.95
C HIS A 44 -16.68 10.08 6.91
N ASP A 45 -17.34 9.07 6.39
CA ASP A 45 -17.75 7.87 7.11
C ASP A 45 -17.38 6.64 6.30
N ALA A 46 -16.64 5.71 6.90
CA ALA A 46 -16.21 4.45 6.30
C ALA A 46 -17.17 3.29 6.58
N THR A 47 -18.29 3.54 7.27
CA THR A 47 -19.21 2.49 7.69
C THR A 47 -19.78 1.74 6.48
N GLY A 48 -19.61 0.42 6.48
CA GLY A 48 -20.11 -0.46 5.42
C GLY A 48 -19.35 -0.41 4.09
N LEU A 49 -18.29 0.38 4.01
CA LEU A 49 -17.47 0.48 2.79
C LEU A 49 -16.42 -0.63 2.74
N SER A 50 -16.45 -1.45 1.69
CA SER A 50 -15.54 -2.56 1.43
C SER A 50 -15.64 -2.95 -0.06
N PRO A 51 -14.56 -3.44 -0.71
CA PRO A 51 -13.18 -3.54 -0.22
C PRO A 51 -12.47 -2.18 -0.18
N MET A 52 -11.39 -2.08 0.63
CA MET A 52 -10.68 -0.83 0.87
C MET A 52 -9.15 -0.97 0.80
N ILE A 53 -8.45 0.12 0.46
CA ILE A 53 -7.00 0.27 0.66
C ILE A 53 -6.77 1.51 1.53
N VAL A 54 -5.91 1.40 2.55
CA VAL A 54 -5.51 2.57 3.34
C VAL A 54 -4.33 3.27 2.67
N SER A 55 -4.63 4.34 1.94
CA SER A 55 -3.71 5.11 1.10
C SER A 55 -2.96 6.20 1.87
N ILE A 56 -2.40 5.86 3.03
CA ILE A 56 -1.65 6.76 3.92
C ILE A 56 -0.18 6.35 3.96
N GLY A 57 0.72 7.25 3.55
CA GLY A 57 2.15 6.99 3.48
C GLY A 57 2.82 6.79 4.84
N VAL A 58 2.34 7.49 5.89
CA VAL A 58 2.93 7.41 7.24
C VAL A 58 2.53 6.11 7.94
N ASN A 59 3.51 5.23 8.18
CA ASN A 59 3.30 3.86 8.66
C ASN A 59 2.44 3.79 9.93
N ARG A 60 2.77 4.58 10.96
CA ARG A 60 2.02 4.62 12.22
C ARG A 60 0.56 5.03 12.02
N ILE A 61 0.30 6.01 11.16
CA ILE A 61 -1.06 6.48 10.89
C ILE A 61 -1.81 5.42 10.07
N ARG A 62 -1.17 4.82 9.07
CA ARG A 62 -1.74 3.72 8.28
C ARG A 62 -2.17 2.56 9.18
N LYS A 63 -1.30 2.11 10.09
CA LYS A 63 -1.60 1.06 11.07
C LYS A 63 -2.80 1.42 11.95
N MET A 64 -2.80 2.61 12.54
CA MET A 64 -3.89 3.10 13.39
C MET A 64 -5.25 3.11 12.65
N ILE A 65 -5.27 3.53 11.39
CA ILE A 65 -6.50 3.55 10.58
C ILE A 65 -6.98 2.13 10.28
N VAL A 66 -6.07 1.23 9.89
CA VAL A 66 -6.41 -0.19 9.64
C VAL A 66 -7.01 -0.83 10.89
N GLU A 67 -6.39 -0.65 12.04
CA GLU A 67 -6.89 -1.18 13.32
C GLU A 67 -8.27 -0.61 13.67
N ARG A 68 -8.49 0.69 13.47
CA ARG A 68 -9.79 1.35 13.68
C ARG A 68 -10.87 0.76 12.75
N LEU A 69 -10.54 0.58 11.47
CA LEU A 69 -11.47 0.03 10.50
C LEU A 69 -11.84 -1.42 10.81
N LYS A 70 -10.88 -2.26 11.19
CA LYS A 70 -11.09 -3.64 11.64
C LYS A 70 -11.95 -3.72 12.91
N ALA A 71 -11.73 -2.81 13.86
CA ALA A 71 -12.53 -2.74 15.08
C ALA A 71 -13.99 -2.38 14.82
N ASN A 72 -14.24 -1.46 13.88
CA ASN A 72 -15.58 -1.01 13.51
C ASN A 72 -16.32 -2.00 12.58
N ASN A 73 -15.57 -2.70 11.72
CA ASN A 73 -16.09 -3.72 10.80
C ASN A 73 -15.12 -4.90 10.73
N PRO A 74 -15.29 -5.94 11.57
CA PRO A 74 -14.41 -7.12 11.55
C PRO A 74 -14.44 -7.91 10.23
N ALA A 75 -15.43 -7.69 9.37
CA ALA A 75 -15.56 -8.32 8.06
C ALA A 75 -15.03 -7.45 6.90
N ILE A 76 -14.36 -6.33 7.21
CA ILE A 76 -13.79 -5.48 6.17
C ILE A 76 -12.71 -6.23 5.37
N GLU A 77 -12.75 -6.12 4.06
CA GLU A 77 -11.74 -6.66 3.17
C GLU A 77 -10.75 -5.58 2.76
N PHE A 78 -9.46 -5.89 2.83
CA PHE A 78 -8.40 -5.00 2.34
C PHE A 78 -7.82 -5.54 1.03
N ALA A 79 -7.97 -4.76 -0.02
CA ALA A 79 -7.45 -5.11 -1.34
C ALA A 79 -5.97 -4.77 -1.47
N THR A 80 -5.29 -5.50 -2.33
CA THR A 80 -3.90 -5.25 -2.73
C THR A 80 -3.89 -4.57 -4.09
N ALA A 81 -3.00 -3.58 -4.30
CA ALA A 81 -2.83 -2.91 -5.58
C ALA A 81 -1.41 -3.13 -6.11
N ILE A 82 -1.29 -3.74 -7.28
CA ILE A 82 0.00 -4.01 -7.93
C ILE A 82 -0.02 -3.34 -9.30
N HIS A 83 0.93 -2.42 -9.54
CA HIS A 83 1.04 -1.77 -10.85
C HIS A 83 1.46 -2.78 -11.92
N PRO A 84 0.87 -2.76 -13.15
CA PRO A 84 1.20 -3.73 -14.21
C PRO A 84 2.67 -3.73 -14.65
N SER A 85 3.40 -2.62 -14.44
CA SER A 85 4.84 -2.55 -14.72
C SER A 85 5.71 -3.01 -13.55
N ALA A 86 5.14 -3.41 -12.43
CA ALA A 86 5.90 -4.07 -11.38
C ALA A 86 6.24 -5.51 -11.80
N VAL A 87 7.44 -5.96 -11.46
CA VAL A 87 7.86 -7.35 -11.68
C VAL A 87 7.81 -8.07 -10.35
N VAL A 88 6.84 -8.97 -10.20
CA VAL A 88 6.67 -9.74 -8.97
C VAL A 88 6.85 -11.22 -9.29
N SER A 89 7.81 -11.86 -8.62
CA SER A 89 8.05 -13.30 -8.77
C SER A 89 6.80 -14.10 -8.40
N THR A 90 6.54 -15.19 -9.12
CA THR A 90 5.42 -16.09 -8.85
C THR A 90 5.53 -16.81 -7.51
N SER A 91 6.73 -16.92 -6.94
CA SER A 91 6.96 -17.50 -5.61
C SER A 91 6.91 -16.45 -4.48
N ALA A 92 6.91 -15.16 -4.80
CA ALA A 92 6.78 -14.10 -3.80
C ALA A 92 5.38 -14.11 -3.17
N LYS A 93 5.31 -13.73 -1.89
CA LYS A 93 4.04 -13.59 -1.14
C LYS A 93 3.80 -12.14 -0.82
N ILE A 94 2.60 -11.66 -1.12
CA ILE A 94 2.19 -10.26 -0.88
C ILE A 94 0.97 -10.28 0.05
N GLY A 95 1.08 -9.58 1.18
CA GLY A 95 0.01 -9.48 2.18
C GLY A 95 -1.13 -8.54 1.75
N GLU A 96 -2.27 -8.65 2.45
CA GLU A 96 -3.46 -7.82 2.22
C GLU A 96 -3.16 -6.32 2.41
N GLY A 97 -3.90 -5.47 1.71
CA GLY A 97 -3.77 -4.01 1.82
C GLY A 97 -2.43 -3.43 1.32
N THR A 98 -1.53 -4.27 0.81
CA THR A 98 -0.20 -3.87 0.34
C THR A 98 -0.27 -3.25 -1.05
N VAL A 99 0.55 -2.22 -1.28
CA VAL A 99 0.64 -1.52 -2.56
C VAL A 99 2.03 -1.69 -3.15
N ILE A 100 2.09 -2.21 -4.39
CA ILE A 100 3.31 -2.35 -5.19
C ILE A 100 3.24 -1.37 -6.35
N MET A 101 4.12 -0.38 -6.36
CA MET A 101 4.08 0.72 -7.32
C MET A 101 4.83 0.42 -8.62
N ALA A 102 4.72 1.35 -9.57
CA ALA A 102 5.31 1.22 -10.91
C ALA A 102 6.80 0.94 -10.87
N GLY A 103 7.26 -0.05 -11.65
CA GLY A 103 8.67 -0.42 -11.79
C GLY A 103 9.30 -1.06 -10.55
N ALA A 104 8.53 -1.37 -9.51
CA ALA A 104 9.03 -2.13 -8.38
C ALA A 104 9.35 -3.57 -8.80
N VAL A 105 10.40 -4.16 -8.20
CA VAL A 105 10.80 -5.55 -8.45
C VAL A 105 10.80 -6.32 -7.14
N ILE A 106 10.09 -7.43 -7.10
CA ILE A 106 10.06 -8.35 -5.95
C ILE A 106 10.47 -9.73 -6.44
N ASN A 107 11.62 -10.19 -5.97
CA ASN A 107 12.27 -11.41 -6.43
C ASN A 107 11.75 -12.68 -5.74
N ALA A 108 12.35 -13.82 -6.11
CA ALA A 108 11.92 -15.15 -5.71
C ALA A 108 11.88 -15.31 -4.17
N ASP A 109 10.81 -15.93 -3.69
CA ASP A 109 10.59 -16.30 -2.29
C ASP A 109 10.58 -15.12 -1.29
N ALA A 110 10.57 -13.87 -1.79
CA ALA A 110 10.38 -12.71 -0.94
C ALA A 110 8.97 -12.69 -0.33
N VAL A 111 8.88 -12.31 0.93
CA VAL A 111 7.63 -12.18 1.67
C VAL A 111 7.42 -10.72 2.05
N ILE A 112 6.36 -10.12 1.52
CA ILE A 112 5.93 -8.76 1.88
C ILE A 112 4.68 -8.89 2.73
N GLY A 113 4.72 -8.33 3.92
CA GLY A 113 3.63 -8.34 4.89
C GLY A 113 2.41 -7.54 4.47
N ASN A 114 1.49 -7.36 5.41
CA ASN A 114 0.23 -6.68 5.21
C ASN A 114 0.40 -5.15 5.24
N HIS A 115 -0.42 -4.44 4.48
CA HIS A 115 -0.47 -2.98 4.47
C HIS A 115 0.90 -2.32 4.25
N CYS A 116 1.78 -2.96 3.51
CA CYS A 116 3.08 -2.41 3.12
C CYS A 116 2.96 -1.49 1.90
N ILE A 117 3.98 -0.66 1.72
CA ILE A 117 4.16 0.13 0.51
C ILE A 117 5.54 -0.22 -0.06
N VAL A 118 5.58 -0.85 -1.24
CA VAL A 118 6.80 -0.97 -2.04
C VAL A 118 6.70 0.05 -3.17
N ASN A 119 7.46 1.13 -3.01
CA ASN A 119 7.24 2.34 -3.80
C ASN A 119 7.93 2.27 -5.17
N THR A 120 7.74 3.29 -6.00
CA THR A 120 8.19 3.39 -7.39
C THR A 120 9.67 3.02 -7.54
N GLY A 121 9.97 2.05 -8.40
CA GLY A 121 11.32 1.61 -8.73
C GLY A 121 12.09 0.94 -7.58
N ALA A 122 11.44 0.63 -6.46
CA ALA A 122 12.10 -0.09 -5.37
C ALA A 122 12.32 -1.57 -5.72
N THR A 123 13.40 -2.18 -5.21
CA THR A 123 13.69 -3.59 -5.42
C THR A 123 13.82 -4.33 -4.08
N VAL A 124 13.18 -5.48 -3.98
CA VAL A 124 13.30 -6.41 -2.87
C VAL A 124 13.82 -7.72 -3.44
N ASP A 125 15.03 -8.09 -3.06
CA ASP A 125 15.70 -9.25 -3.62
C ASP A 125 15.17 -10.56 -2.99
N HIS A 126 15.72 -11.72 -3.45
CA HIS A 126 15.26 -13.07 -3.08
C HIS A 126 15.36 -13.33 -1.56
N ASP A 127 14.49 -14.18 -1.05
CA ASP A 127 14.44 -14.63 0.35
C ASP A 127 14.30 -13.50 1.40
N CYS A 128 13.94 -12.29 0.98
CA CYS A 128 13.71 -11.17 1.90
C CYS A 128 12.38 -11.35 2.64
N VAL A 129 12.35 -10.86 3.89
CA VAL A 129 11.13 -10.70 4.67
C VAL A 129 10.94 -9.23 5.01
N VAL A 130 9.86 -8.64 4.54
CA VAL A 130 9.41 -7.29 4.89
C VAL A 130 8.13 -7.44 5.70
N GLU A 131 8.21 -7.17 7.00
CA GLU A 131 7.07 -7.30 7.90
C GLU A 131 5.97 -6.26 7.64
N ASP A 132 4.85 -6.36 8.37
CA ASP A 132 3.67 -5.54 8.19
C ASP A 132 3.94 -4.03 8.32
N TYR A 133 3.14 -3.24 7.63
CA TYR A 133 3.15 -1.77 7.67
C TYR A 133 4.47 -1.09 7.29
N CYS A 134 5.40 -1.79 6.64
CA CYS A 134 6.63 -1.19 6.16
C CYS A 134 6.40 -0.24 4.98
N HIS A 135 7.31 0.73 4.81
CA HIS A 135 7.37 1.58 3.64
C HIS A 135 8.78 1.53 3.04
N VAL A 136 8.91 0.79 1.96
CA VAL A 136 10.10 0.76 1.11
C VAL A 136 9.96 1.92 0.13
N ALA A 137 10.64 3.04 0.39
CA ALA A 137 10.45 4.30 -0.34
C ALA A 137 10.95 4.23 -1.80
N PRO A 138 10.67 5.25 -2.64
CA PRO A 138 11.10 5.23 -4.04
C PRO A 138 12.60 4.96 -4.23
N GLY A 139 12.93 4.04 -5.16
CA GLY A 139 14.30 3.72 -5.51
C GLY A 139 15.13 3.05 -4.40
N VAL A 140 14.52 2.48 -3.39
CA VAL A 140 15.20 1.66 -2.38
C VAL A 140 15.59 0.32 -2.98
N HIS A 141 16.80 -0.16 -2.65
CA HIS A 141 17.28 -1.48 -3.05
C HIS A 141 17.60 -2.31 -1.81
N ILE A 142 16.90 -3.45 -1.64
CA ILE A 142 17.09 -4.39 -0.54
C ILE A 142 17.76 -5.65 -1.09
N SER A 143 18.93 -5.98 -0.55
CA SER A 143 19.72 -7.17 -0.92
C SER A 143 19.10 -8.46 -0.38
N GLY A 144 19.45 -9.61 -0.98
CA GLY A 144 18.86 -10.90 -0.66
C GLY A 144 18.97 -11.31 0.81
N ALA A 145 18.00 -12.10 1.26
CA ALA A 145 17.87 -12.61 2.63
C ALA A 145 17.83 -11.53 3.75
N THR A 146 17.46 -10.30 3.39
CA THR A 146 17.30 -9.20 4.37
C THR A 146 15.95 -9.31 5.10
N HIS A 147 15.98 -9.02 6.42
CA HIS A 147 14.77 -8.94 7.23
C HIS A 147 14.51 -7.48 7.64
N VAL A 148 13.35 -6.96 7.26
CA VAL A 148 12.88 -5.61 7.59
C VAL A 148 11.73 -5.72 8.59
N GLY A 149 11.96 -5.27 9.82
CA GLY A 149 10.98 -5.34 10.92
C GLY A 149 9.76 -4.44 10.70
N GLU A 150 8.66 -4.78 11.38
CA GLU A 150 7.35 -4.13 11.27
C GLU A 150 7.43 -2.60 11.38
N GLY A 151 6.66 -1.92 10.56
CA GLY A 151 6.52 -0.46 10.58
C GLY A 151 7.78 0.32 10.17
N THR A 152 8.81 -0.36 9.67
CA THR A 152 10.04 0.29 9.21
C THR A 152 9.78 1.19 8.00
N TRP A 153 10.38 2.38 8.03
CA TRP A 153 10.47 3.27 6.87
C TRP A 153 11.89 3.31 6.36
N ILE A 154 12.12 2.79 5.16
CA ILE A 154 13.42 2.88 4.47
C ILE A 154 13.35 4.10 3.56
N GLY A 155 14.26 5.06 3.77
CA GLY A 155 14.28 6.34 3.06
C GLY A 155 14.57 6.22 1.56
N VAL A 156 14.19 7.25 0.79
CA VAL A 156 14.36 7.30 -0.68
C VAL A 156 15.79 6.98 -1.10
N GLY A 157 15.97 6.08 -2.08
CA GLY A 157 17.25 5.73 -2.67
C GLY A 157 18.23 4.99 -1.76
N SER A 158 17.78 4.50 -0.59
CA SER A 158 18.64 3.73 0.31
C SER A 158 18.99 2.36 -0.26
N CYS A 159 20.18 1.86 0.09
CA CYS A 159 20.59 0.47 -0.13
C CYS A 159 20.69 -0.24 1.23
N VAL A 160 20.12 -1.41 1.32
CA VAL A 160 20.11 -2.28 2.51
C VAL A 160 20.78 -3.59 2.16
N ILE A 161 21.78 -3.99 2.95
CA ILE A 161 22.60 -5.20 2.73
C ILE A 161 22.62 -6.05 4.00
#